data_f1aad0e01c4154de35dcd1f2d897441f
#
_entry.id   f1aad0e01c4154de35dcd1f2d897441f
#
_cell.length_a   1.000
_cell.length_b   1.000
_cell.length_c   1.000
_cell.angle_alpha   90.00
_cell.angle_beta   90.00
_cell.angle_gamma   90.00
#
_symmetry.space_group_name_H-M   'P 1'
#
loop_
_entity.id
_entity.type
_entity.pdbx_description
1 polymer ?
#
loop_
_entity_poly.entity_id
_entity_poly.type
_entity_poly.pdbx_seq_one_letter_code
_entity_poly.pdbx_strand_id
1 'polypeptide(L)'
;MAISSQPFFTHTLPQGLRIICAPGQTDAVYMGIAVRAGTRHELESESGMAHFTEHMSFKGTLHRSSRQVISCMENVGGELNAYTGKEETVYY
;
A
#
# COMPACT_ATOMS: atom_id res chain seq x y z
N MET A 1 22.75 -14.07 -14.13
CA MET A 1 21.91 -14.27 -12.95
C MET A 1 20.58 -14.86 -13.40
N ALA A 2 20.28 -16.04 -12.97
CA ALA A 2 19.00 -16.66 -13.33
C ALA A 2 17.87 -15.87 -12.67
N ILE A 3 16.98 -15.32 -13.48
CA ILE A 3 15.73 -14.77 -12.98
C ILE A 3 14.94 -15.96 -12.47
N SER A 4 14.73 -16.00 -11.16
CA SER A 4 13.89 -17.03 -10.57
C SER A 4 12.51 -16.95 -11.24
N SER A 5 12.17 -17.97 -12.01
CA SER A 5 10.84 -18.07 -12.63
C SER A 5 9.83 -18.58 -11.61
N GLN A 6 9.73 -17.91 -10.44
CA GLN A 6 8.68 -18.25 -9.50
C GLN A 6 7.34 -17.85 -10.12
N PRO A 7 6.39 -18.79 -10.19
CA PRO A 7 5.08 -18.46 -10.71
C PRO A 7 4.39 -17.46 -9.82
N PHE A 8 3.81 -16.45 -10.42
CA PHE A 8 2.91 -15.55 -9.71
C PHE A 8 1.51 -15.71 -10.26
N PHE A 9 0.55 -15.44 -9.42
CA PHE A 9 -0.86 -15.56 -9.75
C PHE A 9 -1.47 -14.17 -9.82
N THR A 10 -2.34 -13.96 -10.80
CA THR A 10 -3.06 -12.69 -10.95
C THR A 10 -4.55 -12.94 -10.91
N HIS A 11 -5.28 -12.01 -10.32
CA HIS A 11 -6.73 -12.05 -10.26
C HIS A 11 -7.27 -10.63 -10.29
N THR A 12 -8.34 -10.41 -11.02
CA THR A 12 -9.00 -9.12 -11.07
C THR A 12 -10.40 -9.26 -10.49
N LEU A 13 -10.70 -8.48 -9.47
CA LEU A 13 -12.02 -8.45 -8.87
C LEU A 13 -13.02 -7.71 -9.79
N PRO A 14 -14.32 -7.97 -9.66
CA PRO A 14 -15.33 -7.34 -10.52
C PRO A 14 -15.28 -5.81 -10.53
N GLN A 15 -14.88 -5.18 -9.41
CA GLN A 15 -14.75 -3.72 -9.32
C GLN A 15 -13.46 -3.18 -9.92
N GLY A 16 -12.60 -4.05 -10.50
CA GLY A 16 -11.39 -3.64 -11.19
C GLY A 16 -10.10 -3.71 -10.37
N LEU A 17 -10.17 -4.07 -9.09
CA LEU A 17 -8.97 -4.25 -8.28
C LEU A 17 -8.17 -5.45 -8.79
N ARG A 18 -6.90 -5.23 -9.11
CA ARG A 18 -6.00 -6.30 -9.55
C ARG A 18 -5.16 -6.79 -8.39
N ILE A 19 -5.08 -8.09 -8.25
CA ILE A 19 -4.32 -8.75 -7.20
C ILE A 19 -3.21 -9.56 -7.86
N ILE A 20 -1.99 -9.41 -7.36
CA ILE A 20 -0.84 -10.21 -7.79
C ILE A 20 -0.29 -10.91 -6.55
N CYS A 21 -0.15 -12.21 -6.63
CA CYS A 21 0.39 -13.01 -5.54
C CYS A 21 1.59 -13.81 -6.04
N ALA A 22 2.72 -13.65 -5.37
CA ALA A 22 3.94 -14.40 -5.64
C ALA A 22 4.29 -15.23 -4.41
N PRO A 23 4.02 -16.55 -4.41
CA PRO A 23 4.38 -17.41 -3.29
C PRO A 23 5.89 -17.41 -3.07
N GLY A 24 6.31 -17.24 -1.82
CA GLY A 24 7.71 -17.28 -1.44
C GLY A 24 8.03 -18.53 -0.61
N GLN A 25 9.33 -18.71 -0.35
CA GLN A 25 9.82 -19.84 0.45
C GLN A 25 10.18 -19.43 1.88
N THR A 26 9.91 -18.19 2.27
CA THR A 26 10.18 -17.70 3.62
C THR A 26 8.88 -17.57 4.40
N ASP A 27 9.00 -17.51 5.72
CA ASP A 27 7.85 -17.29 6.59
C ASP A 27 7.40 -15.82 6.62
N ALA A 28 8.19 -14.92 6.02
CA ALA A 28 7.85 -13.53 5.93
C ALA A 28 6.85 -13.26 4.80
N VAL A 29 5.87 -12.42 5.07
CA VAL A 29 4.87 -12.00 4.10
C VAL A 29 5.05 -10.51 3.82
N TYR A 30 5.12 -10.16 2.55
CA TYR A 30 5.16 -8.77 2.09
C TYR A 30 3.87 -8.47 1.35
N MET A 31 3.19 -7.40 1.75
CA MET A 31 1.91 -7.02 1.17
C MET A 31 1.91 -5.52 0.89
N GLY A 32 1.26 -5.12 -0.20
CA GLY A 32 1.16 -3.71 -0.54
C GLY A 32 -0.08 -3.42 -1.35
N ILE A 33 -0.52 -2.17 -1.27
CA ILE A 33 -1.60 -1.64 -2.10
C ILE A 33 -1.04 -0.45 -2.85
N ALA A 34 -1.05 -0.52 -4.17
CA ALA A 34 -0.63 0.57 -5.03
C ALA A 34 -1.86 1.26 -5.61
N VAL A 35 -1.93 2.56 -5.39
CA VAL A 35 -2.99 3.41 -5.94
C VAL A 35 -2.39 4.25 -7.06
N ARG A 36 -2.99 4.23 -8.25
CA ARG A 36 -2.54 5.01 -9.40
C ARG A 36 -2.98 6.47 -9.26
N ALA A 37 -2.51 7.12 -8.20
CA ALA A 37 -2.74 8.52 -7.92
C ALA A 37 -1.54 9.07 -7.16
N GLY A 38 -0.93 10.11 -7.68
CA GLY A 38 0.23 10.74 -7.08
C GLY A 38 0.21 12.24 -7.31
N THR A 39 1.31 12.90 -7.02
CA THR A 39 1.39 14.37 -7.08
C THR A 39 1.15 14.93 -8.49
N ARG A 40 1.44 14.16 -9.53
CA ARG A 40 1.20 14.58 -10.92
C ARG A 40 -0.30 14.76 -11.21
N HIS A 41 -1.16 14.07 -10.51
CA HIS A 41 -2.62 14.11 -10.72
C HIS A 41 -3.30 15.25 -9.95
N GLU A 42 -2.54 15.98 -9.14
CA GLU A 42 -3.07 17.09 -8.37
C GLU A 42 -3.28 18.32 -9.25
N LEU A 43 -4.37 19.04 -9.01
CA LEU A 43 -4.52 20.38 -9.53
C LEU A 43 -3.61 21.32 -8.74
N GLU A 44 -3.24 22.47 -9.33
CA GLU A 44 -2.39 23.43 -8.65
C GLU A 44 -2.96 23.88 -7.32
N SER A 45 -4.29 24.05 -7.26
CA SER A 45 -5.02 24.40 -6.04
C SER A 45 -5.04 23.26 -4.98
N GLU A 46 -4.65 22.05 -5.36
CA GLU A 46 -4.65 20.87 -4.52
C GLU A 46 -3.23 20.39 -4.20
N SER A 47 -2.24 21.24 -4.40
CA SER A 47 -0.83 20.89 -4.17
C SER A 47 -0.61 20.36 -2.74
N GLY A 48 -0.01 19.19 -2.62
CA GLY A 48 0.20 18.50 -1.35
C GLY A 48 -0.91 17.54 -0.94
N MET A 49 -2.01 17.48 -1.68
CA MET A 49 -3.18 16.65 -1.33
C MET A 49 -2.82 15.16 -1.28
N ALA A 50 -2.06 14.66 -2.24
CA ALA A 50 -1.69 13.25 -2.29
C ALA A 50 -0.88 12.84 -1.06
N HIS A 51 0.11 13.62 -0.70
CA HIS A 51 0.94 13.40 0.48
C HIS A 51 0.14 13.54 1.77
N PHE A 52 -0.74 14.54 1.83
CA PHE A 52 -1.63 14.73 2.99
C PHE A 52 -2.59 13.54 3.16
N THR A 53 -3.15 13.03 2.06
CA THR A 53 -4.02 11.85 2.09
C THR A 53 -3.29 10.63 2.62
N GLU A 54 -2.03 10.43 2.21
CA GLU A 54 -1.18 9.38 2.75
C GLU A 54 -1.04 9.50 4.27
N HIS A 55 -0.69 10.68 4.77
CA HIS A 55 -0.58 10.92 6.20
C HIS A 55 -1.89 10.65 6.94
N MET A 56 -3.01 11.08 6.39
CA MET A 56 -4.31 10.90 7.02
C MET A 56 -4.73 9.44 7.10
N SER A 57 -4.21 8.59 6.20
CA SER A 57 -4.49 7.16 6.23
C SER A 57 -4.00 6.47 7.50
N PHE A 58 -3.02 7.07 8.19
CA PHE A 58 -2.47 6.55 9.46
C PHE A 58 -3.07 7.21 10.70
N LYS A 59 -3.97 8.17 10.53
CA LYS A 59 -4.52 8.95 11.66
C LYS A 59 -5.75 8.32 12.29
N GLY A 60 -6.22 7.22 11.74
CA GLY A 60 -7.33 6.47 12.31
C GLY A 60 -8.45 6.25 11.32
N THR A 61 -9.38 5.43 11.75
CA THR A 61 -10.58 5.09 10.99
C THR A 61 -11.79 5.24 11.92
N LEU A 62 -12.97 4.95 11.41
CA LEU A 62 -14.18 4.94 12.22
C LEU A 62 -14.08 3.95 13.39
N HIS A 63 -13.35 2.85 13.21
CA HIS A 63 -13.28 1.76 14.18
C HIS A 63 -11.92 1.61 14.87
N ARG A 64 -10.89 2.35 14.44
CA ARG A 64 -9.54 2.27 14.99
C ARG A 64 -8.93 3.64 15.18
N SER A 65 -8.32 3.86 16.34
CA SER A 65 -7.51 5.04 16.58
C SER A 65 -6.21 4.98 15.77
N SER A 66 -5.49 6.09 15.66
CA SER A 66 -4.18 6.13 15.01
C SER A 66 -3.22 5.10 15.61
N ARG A 67 -3.21 5.00 16.94
CA ARG A 67 -2.38 4.02 17.65
C ARG A 67 -2.74 2.59 17.28
N GLN A 68 -4.03 2.28 17.17
CA GLN A 68 -4.50 0.95 16.80
C GLN A 68 -4.15 0.61 15.35
N VAL A 69 -4.20 1.56 14.43
CA VAL A 69 -3.79 1.34 13.04
C VAL A 69 -2.33 0.89 12.98
N ILE A 70 -1.45 1.58 13.68
CA ILE A 70 -0.01 1.27 13.68
C ILE A 70 0.26 -0.03 14.43
N SER A 71 -0.29 -0.20 15.63
CA SER A 71 -0.02 -1.37 16.46
C SER A 71 -0.61 -2.66 15.90
N CYS A 72 -1.60 -2.59 15.03
CA CYS A 72 -2.17 -3.76 14.35
C CYS A 72 -1.08 -4.61 13.67
N MET A 73 -0.11 -3.97 13.03
CA MET A 73 1.01 -4.68 12.39
C MET A 73 2.17 -4.93 13.36
N GLU A 74 2.47 -3.96 14.23
CA GLU A 74 3.55 -4.11 15.20
C GLU A 74 3.31 -5.27 16.16
N ASN A 75 2.06 -5.52 16.53
CA ASN A 75 1.69 -6.60 17.44
C ASN A 75 2.01 -8.00 16.89
N VAL A 76 2.17 -8.13 15.59
CA VAL A 76 2.54 -9.39 14.94
C VAL A 76 3.96 -9.35 14.37
N GLY A 77 4.77 -8.37 14.81
CA GLY A 77 6.16 -8.23 14.37
C GLY A 77 6.30 -7.60 12.99
N GLY A 78 5.24 -7.03 12.45
CA GLY A 78 5.26 -6.41 11.14
C GLY A 78 5.54 -4.92 11.18
N GLU A 79 5.74 -4.35 10.02
CA GLU A 79 5.91 -2.91 9.81
C GLU A 79 4.87 -2.43 8.81
N LEU A 80 4.39 -1.21 9.01
CA LEU A 80 3.46 -0.55 8.13
C LEU A 80 4.09 0.75 7.64
N ASN A 81 4.09 0.95 6.33
CA ASN A 81 4.73 2.12 5.74
C ASN A 81 3.96 2.56 4.49
N ALA A 82 4.31 3.73 3.97
CA ALA A 82 3.74 4.24 2.74
C ALA A 82 4.68 5.24 2.10
N TYR A 83 4.52 5.45 0.79
CA TYR A 83 5.17 6.56 0.10
C TYR A 83 4.25 7.11 -0.99
N THR A 84 4.41 8.39 -1.27
CA THR A 84 3.69 9.09 -2.33
C THR A 84 4.69 9.52 -3.40
N GLY A 85 4.53 9.00 -4.61
CA GLY A 85 5.32 9.40 -5.76
C GLY A 85 4.54 10.35 -6.66
N LYS A 86 5.11 10.64 -7.82
CA LYS A 86 4.46 11.50 -8.82
C LYS A 86 3.27 10.81 -9.47
N GLU A 87 3.33 9.50 -9.63
CA GLU A 87 2.35 8.72 -10.40
C GLU A 87 1.54 7.78 -9.53
N GLU A 88 2.01 7.46 -8.32
CA GLU A 88 1.40 6.46 -7.48
C GLU A 88 1.59 6.75 -6.01
N THR A 89 0.71 6.20 -5.20
CA THR A 89 0.84 6.12 -3.75
C THR A 89 0.80 4.66 -3.36
N VAL A 90 1.75 4.21 -2.54
CA VAL A 90 1.87 2.81 -2.16
C VAL A 90 1.84 2.69 -0.65
N TYR A 91 1.00 1.78 -0.16
CA TYR A 91 0.92 1.39 1.25
C TYR A 91 1.45 -0.04 1.37
N TYR A 92 2.43 -0.25 2.24
CA TYR A 92 3.07 -1.57 2.36
C TYR A 92 3.55 -1.87 3.77
#